data_e9b77a94f6029f6d384991622fa350c1
#
_entry.id   e9b77a94f6029f6d384991622fa350c1
#
_cell.length_a   1.000
_cell.length_b   1.000
_cell.length_c   1.000
_cell.angle_alpha   90.00
_cell.angle_beta   90.00
_cell.angle_gamma   90.00
#
_symmetry.space_group_name_H-M   'P 1'
#
loop_
_entity.id
_entity.type
_entity.pdbx_description
1 polymer ?
#
loop_
_entity_poly.entity_id
_entity_poly.type
_entity_poly.pdbx_seq_one_letter_code
_entity_poly.pdbx_strand_id
1 'polypeptide(L)'
;MPSVLFHVDNITTRLLITLCGKGTEWIPESAVDWNIFTDRENTNLPIKNGSVIQELKVGHWSLLKGGAWDDSFNGVVHRSPHTDDARLLLSIDPVFE
;
A
#
# COMPACT_ATOMS: atom_id res chain seq x y z
N MET A 1 -14.26 -4.01 12.91
CA MET A 1 -13.24 -3.07 12.43
C MET A 1 -13.59 -2.59 11.04
N PRO A 2 -13.52 -1.29 10.76
CA PRO A 2 -13.70 -0.82 9.40
C PRO A 2 -12.58 -1.38 8.52
N SER A 3 -12.93 -1.73 7.30
CA SER A 3 -11.95 -2.17 6.30
C SER A 3 -11.05 -1.00 5.93
N VAL A 4 -9.74 -1.26 5.86
CA VAL A 4 -8.79 -0.27 5.35
C VAL A 4 -8.77 -0.39 3.84
N LEU A 5 -9.04 0.72 3.16
CA LEU A 5 -9.06 0.76 1.70
C LEU A 5 -7.64 0.85 1.14
N PHE A 6 -7.45 0.24 -0.02
CA PHE A 6 -6.25 0.46 -0.80
C PHE A 6 -6.14 1.94 -1.19
N HIS A 7 -4.95 2.49 -1.02
CA HIS A 7 -4.68 3.92 -1.27
C HIS A 7 -3.24 4.11 -1.72
N VAL A 8 -2.96 5.31 -2.17
CA VAL A 8 -1.60 5.78 -2.47
C VAL A 8 -1.29 6.93 -1.52
N ASP A 9 -0.11 6.91 -0.92
CA ASP A 9 0.34 8.01 -0.07
C ASP A 9 0.72 9.22 -0.93
N ASN A 10 0.28 10.42 -0.55
CA ASN A 10 0.60 11.65 -1.26
C ASN A 10 1.92 12.27 -0.73
N ILE A 11 2.97 11.47 -0.79
CA ILE A 11 4.33 11.81 -0.39
C ILE A 11 5.31 11.25 -1.41
N THR A 12 6.61 11.56 -1.27
CA THR A 12 7.63 11.01 -2.17
C THR A 12 7.88 9.55 -1.89
N THR A 13 8.25 9.21 -0.66
CA THR A 13 8.54 7.84 -0.24
C THR A 13 8.21 7.64 1.23
N ARG A 14 8.01 6.39 1.60
CA ARG A 14 7.89 5.97 3.00
C ARG A 14 8.67 4.70 3.20
N LEU A 15 9.55 4.68 4.20
CA LEU A 15 10.29 3.49 4.59
C LEU A 15 9.50 2.75 5.68
N LEU A 16 9.18 1.49 5.44
CA LEU A 16 8.40 0.66 6.36
C LEU A 16 9.15 -0.59 6.78
N ILE A 17 8.95 -1.00 8.02
CA ILE A 17 9.27 -2.34 8.48
C ILE A 17 8.14 -2.84 9.40
N THR A 18 7.63 -4.03 9.14
CA THR A 18 6.70 -4.70 10.03
C THR A 18 7.52 -5.56 10.99
N LEU A 19 7.46 -5.25 12.27
CA LEU A 19 8.23 -5.95 13.30
C LEU A 19 7.47 -7.14 13.88
N CYS A 20 6.13 -7.08 13.85
CA CYS A 20 5.25 -8.10 14.40
C CYS A 20 3.91 -8.05 13.70
N GLY A 21 3.27 -9.19 13.52
CA GLY A 21 1.95 -9.30 12.90
C GLY A 21 2.02 -9.37 11.38
N LYS A 22 0.88 -9.18 10.73
CA LYS A 22 0.79 -9.22 9.27
C LYS A 22 1.42 -7.99 8.63
N GLY A 23 2.10 -8.18 7.49
CA GLY A 23 2.69 -7.11 6.72
C GLY A 23 1.65 -6.30 5.93
N THR A 24 2.05 -5.11 5.51
CA THR A 24 1.26 -4.27 4.62
C THR A 24 1.00 -4.99 3.31
N GLU A 25 -0.23 -4.92 2.84
CA GLU A 25 -0.63 -5.49 1.55
C GLU A 25 -0.46 -4.45 0.45
N TRP A 26 -0.03 -4.91 -0.72
CA TRP A 26 0.20 -4.03 -1.86
C TRP A 26 -0.13 -4.73 -3.18
N ILE A 27 -0.37 -3.93 -4.20
CA ILE A 27 -0.69 -4.42 -5.54
C ILE A 27 0.38 -3.91 -6.50
N PRO A 28 1.06 -4.82 -7.25
CA PRO A 28 1.98 -4.39 -8.30
C PRO A 28 1.29 -3.44 -9.29
N GLU A 29 2.00 -2.42 -9.76
CA GLU A 29 1.41 -1.38 -10.63
C GLU A 29 0.69 -1.98 -11.85
N SER A 30 1.29 -2.98 -12.47
CA SER A 30 0.71 -3.65 -13.65
C SER A 30 -0.55 -4.44 -13.33
N ALA A 31 -0.80 -4.76 -12.06
CA ALA A 31 -1.96 -5.53 -11.60
C ALA A 31 -3.08 -4.64 -11.05
N VAL A 32 -2.86 -3.33 -10.93
CA VAL A 32 -3.88 -2.41 -10.43
C VAL A 32 -4.95 -2.18 -11.51
N ASP A 33 -6.21 -2.35 -11.11
CA ASP A 33 -7.34 -1.91 -11.93
C ASP A 33 -7.63 -0.43 -11.59
N TRP A 34 -7.09 0.47 -12.40
CA TRP A 34 -7.18 1.90 -12.15
C TRP A 34 -8.61 2.44 -12.28
N ASN A 35 -9.47 1.79 -13.06
CA ASN A 35 -10.88 2.18 -13.15
C ASN A 35 -11.60 1.96 -11.83
N ILE A 36 -11.34 0.84 -11.18
CA ILE A 36 -11.90 0.55 -9.84
C ILE A 36 -11.26 1.47 -8.80
N PHE A 37 -9.92 1.61 -8.84
CA PHE A 37 -9.17 2.40 -7.86
C PHE A 37 -9.62 3.86 -7.83
N THR A 38 -9.88 4.47 -8.99
CA THR A 38 -10.28 5.87 -9.10
C THR A 38 -11.77 6.12 -8.88
N ASP A 39 -12.59 5.07 -8.87
CA ASP A 39 -14.03 5.17 -8.63
C ASP A 39 -14.31 5.00 -7.14
N ARG A 40 -14.54 6.12 -6.45
CA ARG A 40 -14.77 6.13 -5.00
C ARG A 40 -16.04 5.43 -4.56
N GLU A 41 -16.99 5.24 -5.46
CA GLU A 41 -18.23 4.53 -5.16
C GLU A 41 -18.09 3.01 -5.33
N ASN A 42 -17.06 2.56 -6.03
CA ASN A 42 -16.80 1.15 -6.25
C ASN A 42 -16.11 0.55 -5.02
N THR A 43 -16.73 -0.47 -4.44
CA THR A 43 -16.23 -1.14 -3.24
C THR A 43 -15.42 -2.41 -3.55
N ASN A 44 -15.27 -2.77 -4.82
CA ASN A 44 -14.48 -3.91 -5.22
C ASN A 44 -12.97 -3.66 -5.03
N LEU A 45 -12.21 -4.73 -4.89
CA LEU A 45 -10.76 -4.62 -4.83
C LEU A 45 -10.21 -4.12 -6.17
N PRO A 46 -9.29 -3.13 -6.15
CA PRO A 46 -8.77 -2.51 -7.38
C PRO A 46 -7.65 -3.36 -7.99
N ILE A 47 -7.91 -4.63 -8.21
CA ILE A 47 -6.94 -5.58 -8.75
C ILE A 47 -7.51 -6.31 -9.96
N LYS A 48 -6.67 -6.48 -10.98
CA LYS A 48 -7.04 -7.20 -12.20
C LYS A 48 -7.29 -8.68 -11.92
N ASN A 49 -8.23 -9.28 -12.65
CA ASN A 49 -8.52 -10.70 -12.56
C ASN A 49 -7.26 -11.55 -12.81
N GLY A 50 -7.06 -12.57 -11.99
CA GLY A 50 -5.91 -13.46 -12.08
C GLY A 50 -4.66 -12.96 -11.40
N SER A 51 -4.67 -11.72 -10.90
CA SER A 51 -3.56 -11.15 -10.14
C SER A 51 -3.74 -11.41 -8.64
N VAL A 52 -2.64 -11.37 -7.89
CA VAL A 52 -2.61 -11.68 -6.45
C VAL A 52 -2.10 -10.47 -5.68
N ILE A 53 -2.82 -10.12 -4.60
CA ILE A 53 -2.36 -9.12 -3.64
C ILE A 53 -1.09 -9.64 -2.97
N GLN A 54 -0.07 -8.79 -2.91
CA GLN A 54 1.20 -9.12 -2.28
C GLN A 54 1.21 -8.64 -0.83
N GLU A 55 2.07 -9.23 -0.02
CA GLU A 55 2.26 -8.84 1.37
C GLU A 55 3.75 -8.57 1.63
N LEU A 56 4.06 -7.46 2.30
CA LEU A 56 5.42 -7.17 2.72
C LEU A 56 5.82 -8.15 3.82
N LYS A 57 7.02 -8.71 3.71
CA LYS A 57 7.52 -9.70 4.68
C LYS A 57 7.89 -9.05 6.00
N VAL A 58 7.50 -9.66 7.10
CA VAL A 58 7.89 -9.24 8.45
C VAL A 58 9.42 -9.24 8.58
N GLY A 59 9.96 -8.21 9.18
CA GLY A 59 11.39 -8.04 9.38
C GLY A 59 12.17 -7.48 8.18
N HIS A 60 11.50 -7.28 7.04
CA HIS A 60 12.12 -6.70 5.86
C HIS A 60 11.81 -5.21 5.76
N TRP A 61 12.85 -4.40 5.50
CA TRP A 61 12.67 -3.01 5.15
C TRP A 61 12.11 -2.90 3.74
N SER A 62 11.11 -2.05 3.58
CA SER A 62 10.48 -1.79 2.28
C SER A 62 10.34 -0.29 2.05
N LEU A 63 10.68 0.15 0.84
CA LEU A 63 10.52 1.54 0.43
C LEU A 63 9.26 1.63 -0.46
N LEU A 64 8.24 2.34 0.04
CA LEU A 64 7.03 2.59 -0.73
C LEU A 64 7.14 3.95 -1.40
N LYS A 65 7.14 3.96 -2.72
CA LYS A 65 7.08 5.19 -3.50
C LYS A 65 5.66 5.72 -3.49
N GLY A 66 5.50 6.97 -3.10
CA GLY A 66 4.20 7.63 -3.08
C GLY A 66 3.87 8.33 -4.39
N GLY A 67 2.68 8.94 -4.46
CA GLY A 67 2.21 9.64 -5.65
C GLY A 67 3.04 10.87 -6.02
N ALA A 68 3.81 11.41 -5.08
CA ALA A 68 4.68 12.56 -5.34
C ALA A 68 6.12 12.18 -5.74
N TRP A 69 6.39 10.88 -5.95
CA TRP A 69 7.72 10.42 -6.33
C TRP A 69 8.14 10.92 -7.71
N ASP A 70 7.27 10.77 -8.68
CA ASP A 70 7.55 11.08 -10.09
C ASP A 70 6.21 11.30 -10.82
N ASP A 71 6.17 12.23 -11.77
CA ASP A 71 4.96 12.51 -12.56
C ASP A 71 4.52 11.30 -13.41
N SER A 72 5.45 10.41 -13.76
CA SER A 72 5.17 9.21 -14.55
C SER A 72 4.76 8.01 -13.72
N PHE A 73 4.72 8.13 -12.37
CA PHE A 73 4.43 7.03 -11.47
C PHE A 73 3.32 7.40 -10.49
N ASN A 74 2.29 6.56 -10.41
CA ASN A 74 1.10 6.85 -9.60
C ASN A 74 1.28 6.54 -8.11
N GLY A 75 2.40 5.95 -7.70
CA GLY A 75 2.62 5.50 -6.34
C GLY A 75 2.19 4.06 -6.11
N VAL A 76 2.66 3.47 -5.03
CA VAL A 76 2.31 2.09 -4.65
C VAL A 76 0.92 2.05 -4.03
N VAL A 77 0.03 1.28 -4.65
CA VAL A 77 -1.31 1.01 -4.11
C VAL A 77 -1.18 -0.03 -3.00
N HIS A 78 -1.52 0.35 -1.78
CA HIS A 78 -1.32 -0.48 -0.60
C HIS A 78 -2.38 -0.22 0.46
N ARG A 79 -2.42 -1.11 1.44
CA ARG A 79 -3.27 -0.95 2.64
C ARG A 79 -2.68 -1.71 3.82
N SER A 80 -3.10 -1.33 5.04
CA SER A 80 -2.90 -2.17 6.20
C SER A 80 -3.77 -3.42 6.07
N PRO A 81 -3.28 -4.61 6.45
CA PRO A 81 -4.08 -5.83 6.38
C PRO A 81 -5.25 -5.77 7.34
N HIS A 82 -6.35 -6.42 6.98
CA HIS A 82 -7.44 -6.66 7.90
C HIS A 82 -7.04 -7.77 8.87
N THR A 83 -6.92 -7.43 10.14
CA THR A 83 -6.53 -8.40 11.17
C THR A 83 -7.01 -7.96 12.55
N ASP A 84 -7.40 -8.92 13.40
CA ASP A 84 -7.70 -8.70 14.81
C ASP A 84 -6.46 -8.86 15.69
N ASP A 85 -5.35 -9.34 15.12
CA ASP A 85 -4.09 -9.52 15.82
C ASP A 85 -3.31 -8.20 15.89
N ALA A 86 -2.48 -8.09 16.93
CA ALA A 86 -1.61 -6.92 17.08
C ALA A 86 -0.59 -6.84 15.95
N ARG A 87 -0.30 -5.61 15.50
CA ARG A 87 0.76 -5.30 14.56
C ARG A 87 1.69 -4.26 15.17
N LEU A 88 2.97 -4.43 14.93
CA LEU A 88 3.96 -3.41 15.23
C LEU A 88 4.65 -2.99 13.95
N LEU A 89 4.45 -1.74 13.57
CA LEU A 89 4.95 -1.15 12.33
C LEU A 89 5.81 0.07 12.65
N LEU A 90 6.99 0.13 12.06
CA LEU A 90 7.82 1.33 12.07
C LEU A 90 7.77 1.98 10.70
N SER A 91 7.43 3.26 10.67
CA SER A 91 7.32 4.06 9.45
C SER A 91 8.21 5.30 9.57
N ILE A 92 9.01 5.53 8.54
CA ILE A 92 9.93 6.68 8.47
C ILE A 92 9.70 7.41 7.16
N ASP A 93 9.38 8.70 7.27
CA ASP A 93 9.19 9.56 6.12
C ASP A 93 10.36 10.55 6.01
N PRO A 94 10.89 10.78 4.80
CA PRO A 94 11.86 11.84 4.60
C PRO A 94 11.22 13.21 4.72
N VAL A 95 11.97 14.17 5.23
CA VAL A 95 11.56 15.57 5.32
C VAL A 95 12.48 16.37 4.40
N PHE A 96 11.86 17.11 3.48
CA PHE A 96 12.58 18.00 2.56
C PHE A 96 12.36 19.44 2.99
N GLU A 97 13.45 20.15 3.26
CA GLU A 97 13.43 21.57 3.67
C GLU A 97 14.08 22.45 2.61
#